data_fa696165118e6e68a71b847fcbc76451
#
_entry.id   fa696165118e6e68a71b847fcbc76451
#
_cell.length_a   1.000
_cell.length_b   1.000
_cell.length_c   1.000
_cell.angle_alpha   90.00
_cell.angle_beta   90.00
_cell.angle_gamma   90.00
#
_symmetry.space_group_name_H-M   'P 1'
#
loop_
_entity.id
_entity.type
_entity.pdbx_description
1 polymer ?
#
loop_
_entity_poly.entity_id
_entity_poly.type
_entity_poly.pdbx_seq_one_letter_code
_entity_poly.pdbx_strand_id
1 'polypeptide(L)'
;MPGWRIRRAVPADAPAIWAIHTRAIRETASSHYPPESVAAWSGRMTPGSYVEPIEARVVIVAEDDDGRVAGFAQLNPREGVVQACYVDPDFNGRGVGRALMAAIEDEARAHGRTALLLDASLNAIAFYASLGWREEARAHHELAPGAWLDCAIMTKKIT
;
A
#
# COMPACT_ATOMS: atom_id res chain seq x y z
N MET A 1 -20.58 12.36 -6.39
CA MET A 1 -19.47 11.41 -6.21
C MET A 1 -18.97 11.50 -4.80
N PRO A 2 -19.03 10.41 -4.07
CA PRO A 2 -18.36 10.41 -2.78
C PRO A 2 -16.86 10.56 -3.05
N GLY A 3 -16.31 11.68 -2.63
CA GLY A 3 -14.88 11.87 -2.60
C GLY A 3 -14.32 11.21 -1.35
N TRP A 4 -13.10 10.68 -1.46
CA TRP A 4 -12.36 10.21 -0.31
C TRP A 4 -11.58 11.39 0.26
N ARG A 5 -11.68 11.60 1.56
CA ARG A 5 -10.85 12.60 2.23
C ARG A 5 -9.47 12.03 2.48
N ILE A 6 -8.48 12.59 1.79
CA ILE A 6 -7.09 12.16 1.95
C ILE A 6 -6.40 13.11 2.93
N ARG A 7 -5.72 12.53 3.94
CA ARG A 7 -4.95 13.31 4.90
C ARG A 7 -3.71 12.55 5.35
N ARG A 8 -2.80 13.25 5.99
CA ARG A 8 -1.65 12.61 6.65
C ARG A 8 -2.13 11.75 7.81
N ALA A 9 -1.53 10.59 7.95
CA ALA A 9 -1.75 9.72 9.10
C ALA A 9 -1.13 10.33 10.36
N VAL A 10 -1.77 10.09 11.48
CA VAL A 10 -1.25 10.42 12.81
C VAL A 10 -1.07 9.11 13.59
N PRO A 11 -0.28 9.09 14.69
CA PRO A 11 -0.04 7.84 15.44
C PRO A 11 -1.31 7.12 15.88
N ALA A 12 -2.40 7.86 16.15
CA ALA A 12 -3.69 7.28 16.50
C ALA A 12 -4.31 6.44 15.38
N ASP A 13 -3.85 6.59 14.13
CA ASP A 13 -4.33 5.79 13.00
C ASP A 13 -3.66 4.41 12.93
N ALA A 14 -2.60 4.16 13.69
CA ALA A 14 -1.83 2.92 13.59
C ALA A 14 -2.67 1.65 13.76
N PRO A 15 -3.60 1.54 14.72
CA PRO A 15 -4.45 0.36 14.82
C PRO A 15 -5.34 0.13 13.59
N ALA A 16 -5.91 1.20 13.02
CA ALA A 16 -6.73 1.09 11.81
C ALA A 16 -5.89 0.68 10.59
N ILE A 17 -4.70 1.24 10.44
CA ILE A 17 -3.77 0.88 9.36
C ILE A 17 -3.36 -0.58 9.47
N TRP A 18 -3.02 -1.04 10.66
CA TRP A 18 -2.69 -2.45 10.90
C TRP A 18 -3.86 -3.38 10.53
N ALA A 19 -5.06 -3.04 10.95
CA ALA A 19 -6.25 -3.84 10.64
C ALA A 19 -6.51 -3.92 9.13
N ILE A 20 -6.39 -2.79 8.42
CA ILE A 20 -6.56 -2.74 6.97
C ILE A 20 -5.48 -3.58 6.26
N HIS A 21 -4.22 -3.42 6.65
CA HIS A 21 -3.11 -4.12 6.02
C HIS A 21 -3.25 -5.63 6.19
N THR A 22 -3.49 -6.10 7.41
CA THR A 22 -3.63 -7.53 7.69
C THR A 22 -4.87 -8.13 7.03
N ARG A 23 -5.99 -7.42 7.03
CA ARG A 23 -7.21 -7.88 6.36
C ARG A 23 -7.03 -7.92 4.82
N ALA A 24 -6.38 -6.91 4.24
CA ALA A 24 -6.12 -6.89 2.81
C ALA A 24 -5.25 -8.09 2.38
N ILE A 25 -4.26 -8.45 3.19
CA ILE A 25 -3.44 -9.62 2.91
C ILE A 25 -4.27 -10.92 3.03
N ARG A 26 -5.01 -11.07 4.11
CA ARG A 26 -5.75 -12.31 4.41
C ARG A 26 -6.98 -12.52 3.53
N GLU A 27 -7.65 -11.44 3.13
CA GLU A 27 -8.92 -11.52 2.41
C GLU A 27 -8.79 -11.21 0.92
N THR A 28 -7.89 -10.33 0.52
CA THR A 28 -7.72 -9.92 -0.88
C THR A 28 -6.54 -10.61 -1.57
N ALA A 29 -5.37 -10.59 -0.95
CA ALA A 29 -4.17 -11.16 -1.56
C ALA A 29 -4.13 -12.70 -1.46
N SER A 30 -4.88 -13.29 -0.54
CA SER A 30 -4.84 -14.73 -0.25
C SER A 30 -5.17 -15.62 -1.44
N SER A 31 -5.92 -15.12 -2.43
CA SER A 31 -6.24 -15.87 -3.64
C SER A 31 -5.03 -16.12 -4.56
N HIS A 32 -3.94 -15.37 -4.36
CA HIS A 32 -2.74 -15.40 -5.19
C HIS A 32 -1.52 -16.02 -4.49
N TYR A 33 -1.66 -16.37 -3.22
CA TYR A 33 -0.54 -16.86 -2.40
C TYR A 33 -0.91 -18.09 -1.58
N PRO A 34 0.05 -19.00 -1.32
CA PRO A 34 -0.20 -20.14 -0.43
C PRO A 34 -0.50 -19.68 1.00
N PRO A 35 -1.27 -20.48 1.78
CA PRO A 35 -1.62 -20.12 3.16
C PRO A 35 -0.43 -19.80 4.07
N GLU A 36 0.68 -20.52 3.93
CA GLU A 36 1.90 -20.27 4.72
C GLU A 36 2.52 -18.92 4.41
N SER A 37 2.46 -18.47 3.15
CA SER A 37 2.94 -17.15 2.77
C SER A 37 2.03 -16.04 3.31
N VAL A 38 0.73 -16.24 3.25
CA VAL A 38 -0.26 -15.29 3.79
C VAL A 38 -0.07 -15.15 5.30
N ALA A 39 0.08 -16.26 6.02
CA ALA A 39 0.29 -16.26 7.46
C ALA A 39 1.58 -15.55 7.86
N ALA A 40 2.69 -15.86 7.19
CA ALA A 40 3.99 -15.25 7.46
C ALA A 40 3.96 -13.74 7.15
N TRP A 41 3.35 -13.36 6.04
CA TRP A 41 3.25 -11.95 5.61
C TRP A 41 2.40 -11.14 6.59
N SER A 42 1.16 -11.59 6.85
CA SER A 42 0.23 -10.85 7.71
C SER A 42 0.62 -10.88 9.19
N GLY A 43 1.40 -11.84 9.61
CA GLY A 43 1.86 -11.97 10.99
C GLY A 43 3.08 -11.14 11.36
N ARG A 44 3.71 -10.45 10.39
CA ARG A 44 4.95 -9.68 10.63
C ARG A 44 4.73 -8.37 11.36
N MET A 45 3.53 -7.79 11.25
CA MET A 45 3.24 -6.45 11.76
C MET A 45 2.38 -6.50 13.02
N THR A 46 2.58 -5.50 13.85
CA THR A 46 1.72 -5.18 14.99
C THR A 46 1.21 -3.75 14.81
N PRO A 47 0.19 -3.31 15.54
CA PRO A 47 -0.24 -1.90 15.45
C PRO A 47 0.92 -0.92 15.66
N GLY A 48 1.85 -1.20 16.58
CA GLY A 48 3.01 -0.35 16.82
C GLY A 48 4.00 -0.25 15.67
N SER A 49 3.98 -1.19 14.72
CA SER A 49 4.88 -1.19 13.56
C SER A 49 4.71 0.03 12.65
N TYR A 50 3.58 0.74 12.74
CA TYR A 50 3.25 1.86 11.86
C TYR A 50 3.60 3.22 12.43
N VAL A 51 3.96 3.31 13.71
CA VAL A 51 4.21 4.59 14.38
C VAL A 51 5.46 5.27 13.81
N GLU A 52 6.57 4.54 13.68
CA GLU A 52 7.80 5.11 13.13
C GLU A 52 7.64 5.60 11.69
N PRO A 53 7.06 4.81 10.76
CA PRO A 53 6.82 5.31 9.40
C PRO A 53 5.90 6.54 9.36
N ILE A 54 4.87 6.60 10.20
CA ILE A 54 3.98 7.76 10.27
C ILE A 54 4.78 9.02 10.62
N GLU A 55 5.73 8.91 11.54
CA GLU A 55 6.55 10.05 11.97
C GLU A 55 7.69 10.37 11.00
N ALA A 56 8.31 9.35 10.40
CA ALA A 56 9.55 9.49 9.63
C ALA A 56 9.35 9.55 8.12
N ARG A 57 8.20 9.13 7.60
CA ARG A 57 7.93 9.02 6.16
C ARG A 57 6.62 9.70 5.80
N VAL A 58 6.19 9.53 4.56
CA VAL A 58 4.88 10.00 4.11
C VAL A 58 3.90 8.85 4.21
N VAL A 59 3.01 8.92 5.19
CA VAL A 59 1.90 7.97 5.32
C VAL A 59 0.60 8.76 5.24
N ILE A 60 -0.28 8.36 4.34
CA ILE A 60 -1.58 9.00 4.14
C ILE A 60 -2.69 7.98 4.31
N VAL A 61 -3.85 8.45 4.74
CA VAL A 61 -5.05 7.65 4.84
C VAL A 61 -6.17 8.28 4.00
N ALA A 62 -7.08 7.43 3.53
CA ALA A 62 -8.32 7.85 2.92
C ALA A 62 -9.44 7.54 3.89
N GLU A 63 -10.28 8.52 4.21
CA GLU A 63 -11.42 8.30 5.08
C GLU A 63 -12.72 8.64 4.37
N ASP A 64 -13.80 7.97 4.76
CA ASP A 64 -15.13 8.23 4.26
C ASP A 64 -15.78 9.43 4.98
N ASP A 65 -17.04 9.71 4.65
CA ASP A 65 -17.78 10.83 5.22
C ASP A 65 -18.02 10.68 6.74
N ASP A 66 -17.97 9.46 7.24
CA ASP A 66 -18.14 9.17 8.68
C ASP A 66 -16.80 9.16 9.42
N GLY A 67 -15.70 9.45 8.74
CA GLY A 67 -14.36 9.45 9.32
C GLY A 67 -13.73 8.07 9.46
N ARG A 68 -14.34 7.02 8.88
CA ARG A 68 -13.76 5.68 8.87
C ARG A 68 -12.62 5.61 7.88
N VAL A 69 -11.47 5.08 8.31
CA VAL A 69 -10.32 4.88 7.44
C VAL A 69 -10.60 3.71 6.50
N ALA A 70 -10.57 3.97 5.20
CA ALA A 70 -10.87 3.00 4.15
C ALA A 70 -9.62 2.41 3.49
N GLY A 71 -8.47 3.07 3.66
CA GLY A 71 -7.22 2.62 3.08
C GLY A 71 -6.07 3.52 3.49
N PHE A 72 -4.85 3.08 3.19
CA PHE A 72 -3.65 3.86 3.46
C PHE A 72 -2.59 3.62 2.40
N ALA A 73 -1.66 4.56 2.28
CA ALA A 73 -0.48 4.41 1.44
C ALA A 73 0.73 5.00 2.14
N GLN A 74 1.90 4.48 1.81
CA GLN A 74 3.18 4.91 2.40
C GLN A 74 4.21 5.14 1.31
N LEU A 75 4.92 6.25 1.41
CA LEU A 75 5.98 6.64 0.48
C LEU A 75 7.26 6.92 1.25
N ASN A 76 8.38 6.38 0.77
CA ASN A 76 9.70 6.87 1.15
C ASN A 76 10.11 7.93 0.11
N PRO A 77 9.99 9.23 0.44
CA PRO A 77 10.23 10.28 -0.57
C PRO A 77 11.70 10.43 -0.94
N ARG A 78 12.60 10.01 -0.07
CA ARG A 78 14.04 10.11 -0.32
C ARG A 78 14.50 9.14 -1.40
N GLU A 79 13.90 7.96 -1.44
CA GLU A 79 14.24 6.91 -2.40
C GLU A 79 13.27 6.84 -3.59
N GLY A 80 12.12 7.49 -3.48
CA GLY A 80 11.08 7.41 -4.51
C GLY A 80 10.40 6.05 -4.55
N VAL A 81 10.24 5.41 -3.39
CA VAL A 81 9.63 4.09 -3.28
C VAL A 81 8.28 4.18 -2.60
N VAL A 82 7.24 3.67 -3.27
CA VAL A 82 5.93 3.46 -2.66
C VAL A 82 6.01 2.14 -1.90
N GLN A 83 5.90 2.21 -0.59
CA GLN A 83 6.13 1.08 0.30
C GLN A 83 4.86 0.32 0.64
N ALA A 84 3.70 0.96 0.50
CA ALA A 84 2.41 0.34 0.76
C ALA A 84 1.30 1.12 0.06
N CYS A 85 0.28 0.40 -0.38
CA CYS A 85 -1.02 0.95 -0.77
C CYS A 85 -2.03 -0.19 -0.58
N TYR A 86 -2.83 -0.07 0.47
CA TYR A 86 -3.80 -1.11 0.83
C TYR A 86 -5.16 -0.50 1.11
N VAL A 87 -6.20 -1.19 0.68
CA VAL A 87 -7.60 -0.80 0.84
C VAL A 87 -8.29 -1.81 1.74
N ASP A 88 -9.09 -1.31 2.68
CA ASP A 88 -9.95 -2.16 3.49
C ASP A 88 -10.86 -2.97 2.55
N PRO A 89 -10.92 -4.30 2.69
CA PRO A 89 -11.75 -5.13 1.82
C PRO A 89 -13.22 -4.69 1.73
N ASP A 90 -13.76 -4.08 2.79
CA ASP A 90 -15.13 -3.56 2.78
C ASP A 90 -15.32 -2.40 1.80
N PHE A 91 -14.24 -1.78 1.33
CA PHE A 91 -14.25 -0.63 0.43
C PHE A 91 -13.66 -0.95 -0.95
N ASN A 92 -13.40 -2.22 -1.25
CA ASN A 92 -12.88 -2.62 -2.56
C ASN A 92 -13.80 -2.17 -3.70
N GLY A 93 -13.19 -1.75 -4.82
CA GLY A 93 -13.93 -1.35 -6.02
C GLY A 93 -14.58 0.02 -5.97
N ARG A 94 -14.22 0.85 -4.99
CA ARG A 94 -14.82 2.20 -4.81
C ARG A 94 -13.85 3.35 -5.10
N GLY A 95 -12.70 3.08 -5.70
CA GLY A 95 -11.73 4.11 -6.07
C GLY A 95 -10.82 4.59 -4.96
N VAL A 96 -10.78 3.92 -3.82
CA VAL A 96 -9.91 4.29 -2.68
C VAL A 96 -8.44 4.21 -3.08
N GLY A 97 -8.02 3.09 -3.67
CA GLY A 97 -6.64 2.90 -4.10
C GLY A 97 -6.20 3.93 -5.13
N ARG A 98 -7.06 4.25 -6.09
CA ARG A 98 -6.79 5.28 -7.10
C ARG A 98 -6.59 6.64 -6.45
N ALA A 99 -7.44 7.01 -5.49
CA ALA A 99 -7.33 8.29 -4.77
C ALA A 99 -6.03 8.35 -3.95
N LEU A 100 -5.68 7.27 -3.26
CA LEU A 100 -4.44 7.18 -2.50
C LEU A 100 -3.21 7.32 -3.39
N MET A 101 -3.18 6.62 -4.53
CA MET A 101 -2.04 6.68 -5.43
C MET A 101 -1.88 8.05 -6.10
N ALA A 102 -2.99 8.73 -6.43
CA ALA A 102 -2.92 10.10 -6.93
C ALA A 102 -2.29 11.04 -5.90
N ALA A 103 -2.68 10.93 -4.65
CA ALA A 103 -2.11 11.74 -3.56
C ALA A 103 -0.63 11.40 -3.30
N ILE A 104 -0.25 10.13 -3.38
CA ILE A 104 1.15 9.70 -3.25
C ILE A 104 2.02 10.31 -4.35
N GLU A 105 1.51 10.35 -5.59
CA GLU A 105 2.24 10.96 -6.70
C GLU A 105 2.42 12.46 -6.48
N ASP A 106 1.40 13.15 -5.97
CA ASP A 106 1.50 14.57 -5.63
C ASP A 106 2.54 14.81 -4.53
N GLU A 107 2.56 13.99 -3.50
CA GLU A 107 3.57 14.06 -2.45
C GLU A 107 4.98 13.82 -3.00
N ALA A 108 5.12 12.85 -3.88
CA ALA A 108 6.41 12.55 -4.50
C ALA A 108 6.91 13.72 -5.34
N ARG A 109 6.04 14.36 -6.13
CA ARG A 109 6.38 15.55 -6.90
C ARG A 109 6.80 16.70 -6.01
N ALA A 110 6.11 16.89 -4.89
CA ALA A 110 6.45 17.92 -3.91
C ALA A 110 7.84 17.70 -3.31
N HIS A 111 8.34 16.47 -3.29
CA HIS A 111 9.69 16.14 -2.86
C HIS A 111 10.69 16.08 -4.01
N GLY A 112 10.32 16.55 -5.20
CA GLY A 112 11.20 16.61 -6.37
C GLY A 112 11.40 15.30 -7.09
N ARG A 113 10.58 14.28 -6.83
CA ARG A 113 10.69 13.00 -7.53
C ARG A 113 10.06 13.09 -8.91
N THR A 114 10.68 12.44 -9.89
CA THR A 114 10.20 12.38 -11.27
C THR A 114 9.83 10.95 -11.68
N ALA A 115 10.17 9.98 -10.84
CA ALA A 115 9.87 8.57 -11.06
C ALA A 115 9.70 7.88 -9.72
N LEU A 116 8.87 6.85 -9.73
CA LEU A 116 8.59 6.04 -8.54
C LEU A 116 8.79 4.56 -8.84
N LEU A 117 9.08 3.80 -7.79
CA LEU A 117 9.24 2.35 -7.82
C LEU A 117 8.37 1.73 -6.73
N LEU A 118 7.83 0.54 -6.97
CA LEU A 118 7.17 -0.25 -5.95
C LEU A 118 7.32 -1.75 -6.23
N ASP A 119 7.14 -2.54 -5.20
CA ASP A 119 6.96 -3.99 -5.28
C ASP A 119 5.46 -4.27 -5.18
N ALA A 120 4.85 -4.69 -6.28
CA ALA A 120 3.43 -5.00 -6.32
C ALA A 120 3.19 -6.45 -5.92
N SER A 121 2.26 -6.68 -5.00
CA SER A 121 1.76 -8.04 -4.79
C SER A 121 1.05 -8.52 -6.06
N LEU A 122 1.04 -9.85 -6.29
CA LEU A 122 0.55 -10.42 -7.55
C LEU A 122 -0.92 -10.04 -7.84
N ASN A 123 -1.74 -9.93 -6.81
CA ASN A 123 -3.14 -9.52 -6.93
C ASN A 123 -3.32 -8.05 -7.33
N ALA A 124 -2.28 -7.21 -7.19
CA ALA A 124 -2.36 -5.78 -7.43
C ALA A 124 -1.70 -5.33 -8.74
N ILE A 125 -1.05 -6.21 -9.48
CA ILE A 125 -0.33 -5.86 -10.72
C ILE A 125 -1.26 -5.16 -11.71
N ALA A 126 -2.45 -5.72 -11.96
CA ALA A 126 -3.40 -5.14 -12.92
C ALA A 126 -3.88 -3.75 -12.46
N PHE A 127 -4.06 -3.55 -11.16
CA PHE A 127 -4.44 -2.27 -10.59
C PHE A 127 -3.38 -1.20 -10.91
N TYR A 128 -2.12 -1.47 -10.60
CA TYR A 128 -1.05 -0.52 -10.88
C TYR A 128 -0.86 -0.29 -12.38
N ALA A 129 -0.97 -1.34 -13.19
CA ALA A 129 -0.89 -1.20 -14.65
C ALA A 129 -1.98 -0.25 -15.16
N SER A 130 -3.20 -0.31 -14.61
CA SER A 130 -4.30 0.59 -14.97
C SER A 130 -4.01 2.05 -14.64
N LEU A 131 -3.09 2.30 -13.71
CA LEU A 131 -2.67 3.65 -13.31
C LEU A 131 -1.40 4.13 -14.05
N GLY A 132 -0.93 3.37 -15.03
CA GLY A 132 0.23 3.75 -15.83
C GLY A 132 1.55 3.20 -15.33
N TRP A 133 1.55 2.31 -14.36
CA TRP A 133 2.76 1.63 -13.90
C TRP A 133 3.17 0.52 -14.84
N ARG A 134 4.47 0.31 -14.99
CA ARG A 134 5.04 -0.70 -15.86
C ARG A 134 5.80 -1.74 -15.06
N GLU A 135 5.53 -3.01 -15.34
CA GLU A 135 6.27 -4.10 -14.72
C GLU A 135 7.67 -4.19 -15.35
N GLU A 136 8.69 -4.17 -14.51
CA GLU A 136 10.09 -4.26 -14.93
C GLU A 136 10.69 -5.64 -14.69
N ALA A 137 10.31 -6.30 -13.59
CA ALA A 137 10.87 -7.59 -13.20
C ALA A 137 9.97 -8.29 -12.20
N ARG A 138 10.29 -9.55 -11.92
CA ARG A 138 9.69 -10.32 -10.82
C ARG A 138 10.71 -10.51 -9.72
N ALA A 139 10.25 -10.52 -8.48
CA ALA A 139 11.07 -10.77 -7.31
C ALA A 139 10.46 -11.88 -6.46
N HIS A 140 11.30 -12.55 -5.69
CA HIS A 140 10.91 -13.69 -4.87
C HIS A 140 11.59 -13.56 -3.52
N HIS A 141 10.81 -13.25 -2.48
CA HIS A 141 11.30 -12.93 -1.14
C HIS A 141 10.94 -14.04 -0.16
N GLU A 142 11.91 -14.50 0.62
CA GLU A 142 11.62 -15.40 1.72
C GLU A 142 11.18 -14.59 2.94
N LEU A 143 9.97 -14.83 3.42
CA LEU A 143 9.40 -14.15 4.59
C LEU A 143 9.75 -14.90 5.89
N ALA A 144 9.83 -16.21 5.80
CA ALA A 144 10.17 -17.12 6.88
C ALA A 144 10.63 -18.43 6.23
N PRO A 145 11.29 -19.34 6.93
CA PRO A 145 11.71 -20.62 6.34
C PRO A 145 10.54 -21.33 5.66
N GLY A 146 10.64 -21.53 4.34
CA GLY A 146 9.62 -22.18 3.53
C GLY A 146 8.43 -21.32 3.13
N ALA A 147 8.38 -20.05 3.53
CA ALA A 147 7.30 -19.12 3.17
C ALA A 147 7.85 -18.00 2.28
N TRP A 148 7.44 -17.98 1.02
CA TRP A 148 7.93 -17.06 0.00
C TRP A 148 6.85 -16.12 -0.48
N LEU A 149 7.24 -14.91 -0.85
CA LEU A 149 6.36 -13.90 -1.43
C LEU A 149 6.89 -13.49 -2.80
N ASP A 150 6.14 -13.82 -3.84
CA ASP A 150 6.42 -13.34 -5.18
C ASP A 150 5.78 -11.97 -5.38
N CYS A 151 6.50 -11.07 -6.03
CA CYS A 151 5.98 -9.74 -6.36
C CYS A 151 6.53 -9.28 -7.70
N ALA A 152 5.91 -8.22 -8.23
CA ALA A 152 6.38 -7.56 -9.44
C ALA A 152 7.01 -6.22 -9.06
N ILE A 153 8.22 -5.97 -9.56
CA ILE A 153 8.85 -4.65 -9.44
C ILE A 153 8.26 -3.78 -10.53
N MET A 154 7.63 -2.68 -10.15
CA MET A 154 6.96 -1.78 -11.09
C MET A 154 7.47 -0.35 -10.94
N THR A 155 7.48 0.38 -12.04
CA THR A 155 7.95 1.77 -12.09
C THR A 155 6.95 2.65 -12.80
N LYS A 156 6.98 3.94 -12.46
CA LYS A 156 6.18 4.96 -13.15
C LYS A 156 6.93 6.28 -13.20
N LYS A 157 6.94 6.92 -14.37
CA LYS A 157 7.36 8.32 -14.51
C LYS A 157 6.19 9.22 -14.14
N ILE A 158 6.45 10.21 -13.28
CA ILE A 158 5.41 11.10 -12.73
C ILE A 158 5.65 12.58 -13.03
N THR A 159 6.54 12.89 -13.95
CA THR A 159 6.79 14.28 -14.41
C THR A 159 5.66 14.82 -15.25
#